data_d1fff026f2f608da6be16ded123cc3ac
#
_entry.id   d1fff026f2f608da6be16ded123cc3ac
#
_cell.length_a   1.000
_cell.length_b   1.000
_cell.length_c   1.000
_cell.angle_alpha   90.00
_cell.angle_beta   90.00
_cell.angle_gamma   90.00
#
_symmetry.space_group_name_H-M   'P 1'
#
loop_
_entity.id
_entity.type
_entity.pdbx_description
1 polymer ?
#
loop_
_entity_poly.entity_id
_entity_poly.type
_entity_poly.pdbx_seq_one_letter_code
_entity_poly.pdbx_strand_id
1 'polypeptide(L)'
;MFPKLSVIDRNVPGFDAFDDKDVLEAVKKTGRKQLVISGLWTSMAMSLTTLHALREGYDVYGVMDAAGSESLYAHDMAVHRMIQAGVGPCTWMQTVSEWMNTWQNPKAAELFTKVYCVFSSFFGQKTR
;
A
#
# COMPACT_ATOMS: atom_id res chain seq x y z
N MET A 1 10.54 0.37 13.03
CA MET A 1 9.46 1.26 13.48
C MET A 1 10.02 2.68 13.61
N PHE A 2 9.23 3.69 13.35
CA PHE A 2 9.70 5.09 13.25
C PHE A 2 9.35 5.86 14.54
N PRO A 3 10.16 5.76 15.61
CA PRO A 3 9.80 6.26 16.95
C PRO A 3 9.73 7.79 17.07
N LYS A 4 10.13 8.51 16.02
CA LYS A 4 10.15 9.98 16.00
C LYS A 4 9.02 10.61 15.19
N LEU A 5 8.14 9.81 14.58
CA LEU A 5 6.99 10.34 13.85
C LEU A 5 5.84 10.60 14.81
N SER A 6 5.24 11.77 14.70
CA SER A 6 4.00 12.08 15.42
C SER A 6 2.86 11.21 14.91
N VAL A 7 2.07 10.71 15.82
CA VAL A 7 0.80 10.03 15.47
C VAL A 7 -0.21 11.11 15.09
N ILE A 8 -0.88 10.93 13.96
CA ILE A 8 -2.04 11.72 13.58
C ILE A 8 -3.26 10.91 13.98
N ASP A 9 -3.95 11.38 15.01
CA ASP A 9 -5.20 10.79 15.45
C ASP A 9 -6.33 11.36 14.59
N ARG A 10 -7.04 10.48 13.88
CA ARG A 10 -8.12 10.91 12.98
C ARG A 10 -9.35 11.31 13.78
N ASN A 11 -9.73 12.57 13.67
CA ASN A 11 -10.93 13.12 14.32
C ASN A 11 -12.21 12.89 13.51
N VAL A 12 -12.08 12.51 12.24
CA VAL A 12 -13.21 12.27 11.33
C VAL A 12 -13.44 10.77 11.18
N PRO A 13 -14.61 10.23 11.55
CA PRO A 13 -14.89 8.79 11.45
C PRO A 13 -15.27 8.36 10.02
N GLY A 14 -14.64 8.95 9.00
CA GLY A 14 -14.85 8.62 7.59
C GLY A 14 -14.02 7.41 7.13
N PHE A 15 -14.46 6.73 6.09
CA PHE A 15 -13.69 5.67 5.46
C PHE A 15 -12.50 6.20 4.66
N ASP A 16 -12.66 7.36 4.02
CA ASP A 16 -11.59 8.01 3.28
C ASP A 16 -10.61 8.70 4.25
N ALA A 17 -9.35 8.30 4.21
CA ALA A 17 -8.33 8.90 5.07
C ALA A 17 -8.03 10.36 4.71
N PHE A 18 -8.25 10.75 3.46
CA PHE A 18 -7.97 12.09 2.98
C PHE A 18 -9.12 13.09 3.21
N ASP A 19 -10.27 12.63 3.71
CA ASP A 19 -11.31 13.53 4.26
C ASP A 19 -10.82 14.22 5.54
N ASP A 20 -9.84 13.62 6.23
CA ASP A 20 -9.15 14.24 7.35
C ASP A 20 -8.03 15.15 6.82
N LYS A 21 -8.20 16.46 7.04
CA LYS A 21 -7.26 17.50 6.55
C LYS A 21 -5.86 17.32 7.11
N ASP A 22 -5.73 16.89 8.37
CA ASP A 22 -4.43 16.72 9.01
C ASP A 22 -3.65 15.57 8.36
N VAL A 23 -4.34 14.49 7.98
CA VAL A 23 -3.75 13.38 7.22
C VAL A 23 -3.31 13.84 5.84
N LEU A 24 -4.20 14.50 5.09
CA LEU A 24 -3.90 14.99 3.75
C LEU A 24 -2.73 16.00 3.76
N GLU A 25 -2.72 16.93 4.69
CA GLU A 25 -1.62 17.88 4.83
C GLU A 25 -0.30 17.22 5.22
N ALA A 26 -0.33 16.22 6.09
CA ALA A 26 0.86 15.47 6.46
C ALA A 26 1.46 14.74 5.24
N VAL A 27 0.62 14.15 4.41
CA VAL A 27 1.06 13.52 3.16
C VAL A 27 1.62 14.57 2.19
N LYS A 28 0.94 15.70 2.00
CA LYS A 28 1.41 16.82 1.15
C LYS A 28 2.77 17.37 1.61
N LYS A 29 2.99 17.48 2.91
CA LYS A 29 4.27 17.95 3.50
C LYS A 29 5.46 17.05 3.16
N THR A 30 5.24 15.79 2.81
CA THR A 30 6.34 14.91 2.37
C THR A 30 6.95 15.32 1.04
N GLY A 31 6.22 16.08 0.22
CA GLY A 31 6.63 16.50 -1.12
C GLY A 31 6.70 15.35 -2.13
N ARG A 32 6.27 14.14 -1.76
CA ARG A 32 6.27 12.98 -2.64
C ARG A 32 5.14 13.09 -3.66
N LYS A 33 5.38 12.56 -4.87
CA LYS A 33 4.39 12.51 -5.95
C LYS A 33 3.73 11.15 -6.09
N GLN A 34 4.38 10.11 -5.58
CA GLN A 34 3.92 8.73 -5.65
C GLN A 34 3.46 8.27 -4.28
N LEU A 35 2.33 7.56 -4.26
CA LEU A 35 1.79 6.93 -3.07
C LEU A 35 1.63 5.43 -3.30
N VAL A 36 2.10 4.65 -2.33
CA VAL A 36 1.85 3.22 -2.27
C VAL A 36 0.84 2.99 -1.15
N ILE A 37 -0.33 2.47 -1.49
CA ILE A 37 -1.46 2.32 -0.57
C ILE A 37 -1.82 0.85 -0.43
N SER A 38 -2.04 0.44 0.81
CA SER A 38 -2.51 -0.88 1.21
C SER A 38 -3.39 -0.75 2.45
N GLY A 39 -4.21 -1.73 2.74
CA GLY A 39 -4.99 -1.74 3.98
C GLY A 39 -6.31 -2.48 3.90
N LEU A 40 -7.09 -2.33 4.94
CA LEU A 40 -8.42 -2.91 5.14
C LEU A 40 -9.47 -1.79 5.21
N TRP A 41 -10.57 -1.88 4.55
CA TRP A 41 -10.94 -2.92 3.59
C TRP A 41 -10.77 -2.38 2.18
N THR A 42 -10.40 -3.25 1.25
CA THR A 42 -10.16 -2.88 -0.15
C THR A 42 -11.38 -2.18 -0.77
N SER A 43 -12.59 -2.71 -0.49
CA SER A 43 -13.86 -2.18 -0.99
C SER A 43 -14.28 -0.82 -0.39
N MET A 44 -13.70 -0.44 0.74
CA MET A 44 -14.06 0.79 1.46
C MET A 44 -12.88 1.75 1.58
N ALA A 45 -12.17 1.69 2.71
CA ALA A 45 -11.16 2.69 3.06
C ALA A 45 -10.02 2.77 2.04
N MET A 46 -9.50 1.63 1.59
CA MET A 46 -8.44 1.63 0.60
C MET A 46 -8.91 2.21 -0.73
N SER A 47 -10.06 1.76 -1.26
CA SER A 47 -10.58 2.24 -2.53
C SER A 47 -10.89 3.74 -2.49
N LEU A 48 -11.57 4.22 -1.44
CA LEU A 48 -11.96 5.62 -1.34
C LEU A 48 -10.75 6.54 -1.23
N THR A 49 -9.81 6.21 -0.33
CA THR A 49 -8.57 6.99 -0.17
C THR A 49 -7.70 6.98 -1.42
N THR A 50 -7.62 5.84 -2.10
CA THR A 50 -6.85 5.70 -3.35
C THR A 50 -7.44 6.57 -4.47
N LEU A 51 -8.75 6.55 -4.64
CA LEU A 51 -9.45 7.38 -5.63
C LEU A 51 -9.36 8.88 -5.29
N HIS A 52 -9.36 9.23 -4.00
CA HIS A 52 -9.14 10.61 -3.57
C HIS A 52 -7.70 11.04 -3.88
N ALA A 53 -6.71 10.21 -3.59
CA ALA A 53 -5.30 10.50 -3.90
C ALA A 53 -5.07 10.77 -5.40
N LEU A 54 -5.73 10.01 -6.29
CA LEU A 54 -5.70 10.29 -7.73
C LEU A 54 -6.25 11.69 -8.05
N ARG A 55 -7.38 12.08 -7.43
CA ARG A 55 -7.97 13.42 -7.64
C ARG A 55 -7.06 14.54 -7.14
N GLU A 56 -6.29 14.29 -6.10
CA GLU A 56 -5.28 15.20 -5.58
C GLU A 56 -3.99 15.25 -6.45
N GLY A 57 -3.94 14.47 -7.52
CA GLY A 57 -2.85 14.49 -8.51
C GLY A 57 -1.65 13.62 -8.14
N TYR A 58 -1.82 12.63 -7.28
CA TYR A 58 -0.78 11.65 -6.99
C TYR A 58 -0.75 10.52 -8.02
N ASP A 59 0.44 10.01 -8.30
CA ASP A 59 0.61 8.69 -8.91
C ASP A 59 0.38 7.63 -7.84
N VAL A 60 -0.65 6.83 -7.98
CA VAL A 60 -1.08 5.91 -6.93
C VAL A 60 -0.87 4.46 -7.33
N TYR A 61 -0.24 3.71 -6.45
CA TYR A 61 -0.03 2.27 -6.56
C TYR A 61 -0.75 1.56 -5.42
N GLY A 62 -1.56 0.56 -5.75
CA GLY A 62 -2.26 -0.25 -4.77
C GLY A 62 -1.60 -1.62 -4.60
N VAL A 63 -1.21 -1.97 -3.37
CA VAL A 63 -0.64 -3.29 -3.05
C VAL A 63 -1.78 -4.24 -2.77
N MET A 64 -2.26 -4.92 -3.81
CA MET A 64 -3.54 -5.64 -3.80
C MET A 64 -3.50 -6.91 -2.93
N ASP A 65 -2.40 -7.62 -2.90
CA ASP A 65 -2.21 -8.83 -2.09
C ASP A 65 -1.83 -8.55 -0.61
N ALA A 66 -1.64 -7.28 -0.26
CA ALA A 66 -1.52 -6.82 1.13
C ALA A 66 -2.79 -6.07 1.59
N ALA A 67 -3.91 -6.29 0.92
CA ALA A 67 -5.21 -5.73 1.22
C ALA A 67 -6.25 -6.84 1.31
N GLY A 68 -7.33 -6.59 2.02
CA GLY A 68 -8.42 -7.55 2.15
C GLY A 68 -9.77 -6.84 2.21
N SER A 69 -10.83 -7.61 1.99
CA SER A 69 -12.20 -7.11 2.02
C SER A 69 -13.13 -8.11 2.69
N GLU A 70 -14.41 -7.77 2.79
CA GLU A 70 -15.45 -8.62 3.36
C GLU A 70 -15.72 -9.90 2.56
N SER A 71 -15.33 -9.91 1.29
CA SER A 71 -15.37 -11.10 0.43
C SER A 71 -14.35 -10.97 -0.71
N LEU A 72 -13.99 -12.10 -1.34
CA LEU A 72 -13.13 -12.10 -2.53
C LEU A 72 -13.77 -11.31 -3.67
N TYR A 73 -15.07 -11.47 -3.86
CA TYR A 73 -15.80 -10.74 -4.91
C TYR A 73 -15.75 -9.22 -4.70
N ALA A 74 -15.95 -8.75 -3.45
CA ALA A 74 -15.86 -7.33 -3.13
C ALA A 74 -14.43 -6.80 -3.30
N HIS A 75 -13.42 -7.60 -2.93
CA HIS A 75 -12.02 -7.28 -3.20
C HIS A 75 -11.78 -7.09 -4.69
N ASP A 76 -12.14 -8.08 -5.52
CA ASP A 76 -11.90 -8.04 -6.96
C ASP A 76 -12.60 -6.86 -7.62
N MET A 77 -13.85 -6.58 -7.25
CA MET A 77 -14.59 -5.42 -7.80
C MET A 77 -13.94 -4.10 -7.42
N ALA A 78 -13.45 -3.96 -6.19
CA ALA A 78 -12.73 -2.77 -5.76
C ALA A 78 -11.39 -2.61 -6.50
N VAL A 79 -10.65 -3.69 -6.72
CA VAL A 79 -9.41 -3.70 -7.51
C VAL A 79 -9.70 -3.26 -8.95
N HIS A 80 -10.69 -3.84 -9.60
CA HIS A 80 -11.07 -3.44 -10.96
C HIS A 80 -11.43 -1.95 -11.05
N ARG A 81 -12.22 -1.46 -10.09
CA ARG A 81 -12.60 -0.04 -10.02
C ARG A 81 -11.38 0.87 -9.88
N MET A 82 -10.43 0.52 -9.03
CA MET A 82 -9.20 1.30 -8.83
C MET A 82 -8.34 1.30 -10.11
N ILE A 83 -8.17 0.14 -10.76
CA ILE A 83 -7.42 0.03 -12.02
C ILE A 83 -8.07 0.89 -13.12
N GLN A 84 -9.38 0.82 -13.28
CA GLN A 84 -10.11 1.65 -14.25
C GLN A 84 -9.94 3.16 -14.00
N ALA A 85 -9.77 3.55 -12.75
CA ALA A 85 -9.52 4.94 -12.37
C ALA A 85 -8.07 5.40 -12.59
N GLY A 86 -7.15 4.48 -12.90
CA GLY A 86 -5.74 4.79 -13.16
C GLY A 86 -4.78 4.43 -12.03
N VAL A 87 -5.22 3.65 -11.05
CA VAL A 87 -4.32 3.10 -10.02
C VAL A 87 -3.43 2.02 -10.61
N GLY A 88 -2.13 2.10 -10.40
CA GLY A 88 -1.19 1.05 -10.73
C GLY A 88 -1.33 -0.14 -9.76
N PRO A 89 -1.80 -1.33 -10.22
CA PRO A 89 -1.86 -2.49 -9.35
C PRO A 89 -0.46 -3.07 -9.14
N CYS A 90 -0.13 -3.41 -7.91
CA CYS A 90 1.11 -4.10 -7.59
C CYS A 90 0.90 -5.13 -6.48
N THR A 91 1.90 -6.00 -6.30
CA THR A 91 1.99 -6.92 -5.18
C THR A 91 3.02 -6.42 -4.17
N TRP A 92 2.97 -6.90 -2.94
CA TRP A 92 3.98 -6.56 -1.94
C TRP A 92 5.40 -6.93 -2.41
N MET A 93 5.54 -8.09 -3.07
CA MET A 93 6.83 -8.55 -3.57
C MET A 93 7.36 -7.66 -4.70
N GLN A 94 6.49 -7.26 -5.63
CA GLN A 94 6.84 -6.32 -6.69
C GLN A 94 7.29 -4.98 -6.11
N THR A 95 6.53 -4.42 -5.17
CA THR A 95 6.85 -3.16 -4.49
C THR A 95 8.21 -3.20 -3.80
N VAL A 96 8.49 -4.26 -3.03
CA VAL A 96 9.78 -4.43 -2.35
C VAL A 96 10.91 -4.60 -3.37
N SER A 97 10.67 -5.34 -4.47
CA SER A 97 11.65 -5.54 -5.53
C SER A 97 12.01 -4.24 -6.26
N GLU A 98 11.02 -3.40 -6.53
CA GLU A 98 11.23 -2.07 -7.13
C GLU A 98 12.03 -1.16 -6.20
N TRP A 99 11.74 -1.16 -4.90
CA TRP A 99 12.51 -0.39 -3.92
C TRP A 99 13.94 -0.92 -3.72
N MET A 100 14.12 -2.23 -3.81
CA MET A 100 15.45 -2.85 -3.77
C MET A 100 16.25 -2.53 -5.03
N ASN A 101 15.60 -2.51 -6.17
CA ASN A 101 16.09 -2.21 -7.53
C ASN A 101 17.17 -3.16 -8.07
N THR A 102 18.08 -3.64 -7.25
CA THR A 102 19.18 -4.53 -7.67
C THR A 102 19.62 -5.45 -6.53
N TRP A 103 20.05 -6.66 -6.87
CA TRP A 103 20.67 -7.60 -5.92
C TRP A 103 22.00 -7.10 -5.34
N GLN A 104 22.60 -6.09 -5.95
CA GLN A 104 23.80 -5.41 -5.41
C GLN A 104 23.48 -4.42 -4.29
N ASN A 105 22.20 -4.18 -4.00
CA ASN A 105 21.78 -3.35 -2.89
C ASN A 105 22.33 -3.92 -1.58
N PRO A 106 23.00 -3.12 -0.72
CA PRO A 106 23.56 -3.60 0.54
C PRO A 106 22.57 -4.28 1.48
N LYS A 107 21.27 -4.00 1.32
CA LYS A 107 20.18 -4.61 2.07
C LYS A 107 19.54 -5.83 1.39
N ALA A 108 20.00 -6.22 0.21
CA ALA A 108 19.38 -7.30 -0.56
C ALA A 108 19.33 -8.62 0.21
N ALA A 109 20.44 -9.01 0.86
CA ALA A 109 20.50 -10.23 1.66
C ALA A 109 19.56 -10.20 2.87
N GLU A 110 19.46 -9.05 3.54
CA GLU A 110 18.54 -8.87 4.67
C GLU A 110 17.07 -8.93 4.20
N LEU A 111 16.73 -8.26 3.12
CA LEU A 111 15.37 -8.31 2.53
C LEU A 111 15.01 -9.72 2.08
N PHE A 112 15.96 -10.44 1.43
CA PHE A 112 15.73 -11.81 1.00
C PHE A 112 15.40 -12.72 2.19
N THR A 113 16.21 -12.72 3.22
CA THR A 113 16.07 -13.62 4.37
C THR A 113 14.90 -13.25 5.28
N LYS A 114 14.67 -11.96 5.53
CA LYS A 114 13.66 -11.50 6.49
C LYS A 114 12.28 -11.25 5.86
N VAL A 115 12.21 -11.01 4.56
CA VAL A 115 10.96 -10.67 3.87
C VAL A 115 10.59 -11.74 2.86
N TYR A 116 11.40 -11.96 1.83
CA TYR A 116 11.05 -12.90 0.76
C TYR A 116 10.88 -14.34 1.28
N CYS A 117 11.81 -14.85 2.07
CA CYS A 117 11.74 -16.21 2.59
C CYS A 117 10.64 -16.41 3.64
N VAL A 118 10.23 -15.35 4.34
CA VAL A 118 9.23 -15.43 5.41
C VAL A 118 7.80 -15.33 4.85
N PHE A 119 7.57 -14.40 3.92
CA PHE A 119 6.23 -14.08 3.45
C PHE A 119 5.87 -14.68 2.09
N SER A 120 6.84 -15.19 1.34
CA SER A 120 6.58 -15.87 0.08
C SER A 120 6.32 -17.35 0.31
N SER A 121 5.18 -17.84 -0.17
CA SER A 121 4.88 -19.28 -0.19
C SER A 121 5.86 -20.09 -1.04
N PHE A 122 6.50 -19.45 -2.00
CA PHE A 122 7.50 -20.08 -2.87
C PHE A 122 8.84 -20.28 -2.15
N PHE A 123 9.33 -19.25 -1.43
CA PHE A 123 10.60 -19.30 -0.72
C PHE A 123 10.49 -19.82 0.72
N GLY A 124 9.31 -19.71 1.33
CA GLY A 124 9.07 -20.06 2.73
C GLY A 124 8.63 -21.50 2.95
N GLN A 125 8.52 -22.34 1.92
CA GLN A 125 8.25 -23.77 2.09
C GLN A 125 9.48 -24.43 2.71
N LYS A 126 9.46 -24.56 4.04
CA LYS A 126 10.30 -25.55 4.69
C LYS A 126 9.86 -26.92 4.15
N THR A 127 10.72 -27.55 3.37
CA THR A 127 10.61 -28.98 3.11
C THR A 127 10.43 -29.69 4.46
N ARG A 128 9.26 -30.21 4.72
CA ARG A 128 9.01 -31.12 5.83
C ARG A 128 9.64 -32.44 5.55
#